data_1d16f42a86fb8fee8ee538df5f5f0a32
#
_entry.id   1d16f42a86fb8fee8ee538df5f5f0a32
#
_cell.length_a   1.000
_cell.length_b   1.000
_cell.length_c   1.000
_cell.angle_alpha   90.00
_cell.angle_beta   90.00
_cell.angle_gamma   90.00
#
_symmetry.space_group_name_H-M   'P 1'
#
loop_
_entity.id
_entity.type
_entity.pdbx_description
1 polymer ?
#
loop_
_entity_poly.entity_id
_entity_poly.type
_entity_poly.pdbx_seq_one_letter_code
_entity_poly.pdbx_strand_id
1 'polypeptide(L)'
;MNTKSATFRWLCAARSVFFYLGYAVLTLFFGITTPLFVKWLGYRACVFYINVWNRSVIVWLRLTCGVRYRVEGLENIPTLPYVIVAKHQSEWETFFLQLPFTPVCTILKQELLQIPLFGWGLATVKPIAIDRSAQREAL
;
A
#
# COMPACT_ATOMS: atom_id res chain seq x y z
N MET A 1 32.84 -13.01 -18.06
CA MET A 1 31.55 -12.72 -17.35
C MET A 1 31.87 -12.50 -15.90
N ASN A 2 31.60 -11.29 -15.35
CA ASN A 2 32.17 -10.86 -14.06
C ASN A 2 31.41 -11.55 -12.90
N THR A 3 32.06 -12.46 -12.17
CA THR A 3 31.48 -13.24 -11.05
C THR A 3 30.91 -12.34 -9.94
N LYS A 4 31.49 -11.17 -9.68
CA LYS A 4 30.97 -10.17 -8.73
C LYS A 4 29.58 -9.65 -9.12
N SER A 5 29.30 -9.51 -10.42
CA SER A 5 27.99 -9.09 -10.93
C SER A 5 26.92 -10.17 -10.74
N ALA A 6 27.28 -11.44 -10.91
CA ALA A 6 26.36 -12.56 -10.70
C ALA A 6 25.99 -12.71 -9.23
N THR A 7 26.97 -12.70 -8.32
CA THR A 7 26.72 -12.78 -6.88
C THR A 7 25.85 -11.64 -6.36
N PHE A 8 26.07 -10.41 -6.84
CA PHE A 8 25.24 -9.27 -6.48
C PHE A 8 23.78 -9.45 -6.93
N ARG A 9 23.57 -9.94 -8.16
CA ARG A 9 22.21 -10.20 -8.69
C ARG A 9 21.48 -11.26 -7.86
N TRP A 10 22.14 -12.35 -7.50
CA TRP A 10 21.56 -13.39 -6.64
C TRP A 10 21.20 -12.88 -5.26
N LEU A 11 22.04 -12.04 -4.66
CA LEU A 11 21.74 -11.41 -3.37
C LEU A 11 20.50 -10.49 -3.47
N CYS A 12 20.39 -9.68 -4.51
CA CYS A 12 19.24 -8.84 -4.73
C CYS A 12 17.97 -9.67 -4.94
N ALA A 13 18.04 -10.75 -5.72
CA ALA A 13 16.93 -11.66 -5.95
C ALA A 13 16.47 -12.33 -4.65
N ALA A 14 17.41 -12.84 -3.84
CA ALA A 14 17.10 -13.45 -2.55
C ALA A 14 16.40 -12.46 -1.59
N ARG A 15 16.90 -11.22 -1.52
CA ARG A 15 16.29 -10.14 -0.71
C ARG A 15 14.87 -9.81 -1.19
N SER A 16 14.66 -9.77 -2.51
CA SER A 16 13.34 -9.54 -3.09
C SER A 16 12.37 -10.67 -2.76
N VAL A 17 12.79 -11.92 -2.90
CA VAL A 17 11.96 -13.08 -2.51
C VAL A 17 11.60 -13.01 -1.03
N PHE A 18 12.57 -12.73 -0.16
CA PHE A 18 12.33 -12.59 1.27
C PHE A 18 11.37 -11.44 1.60
N PHE A 19 11.49 -10.32 0.87
CA PHE A 19 10.54 -9.22 0.97
C PHE A 19 9.12 -9.66 0.62
N TYR A 20 8.92 -10.30 -0.54
CA TYR A 20 7.59 -10.73 -0.99
C TYR A 20 6.95 -11.77 -0.07
N LEU A 21 7.73 -12.69 0.50
CA LEU A 21 7.23 -13.64 1.49
C LEU A 21 6.68 -12.93 2.73
N GLY A 22 7.44 -12.00 3.31
CA GLY A 22 6.97 -11.23 4.46
C GLY A 22 5.80 -10.29 4.12
N TYR A 23 5.82 -9.69 2.93
CA TYR A 23 4.69 -8.90 2.42
C TYR A 23 3.40 -9.72 2.31
N ALA A 24 3.50 -10.95 1.79
CA ALA A 24 2.36 -11.86 1.70
C ALA A 24 1.82 -12.22 3.09
N VAL A 25 2.70 -12.56 4.04
CA VAL A 25 2.30 -12.89 5.42
C VAL A 25 1.62 -11.70 6.08
N LEU A 26 2.19 -10.49 5.98
CA LEU A 26 1.57 -9.27 6.51
C LEU A 26 0.21 -9.02 5.88
N THR A 27 0.10 -9.11 4.55
CA THR A 27 -1.15 -8.87 3.82
C THR A 27 -2.23 -9.89 4.19
N LEU A 28 -1.88 -11.16 4.31
CA LEU A 28 -2.81 -12.21 4.76
C LEU A 28 -3.28 -11.95 6.19
N PHE A 29 -2.37 -11.65 7.11
CA PHE A 29 -2.71 -11.38 8.50
C PHE A 29 -3.67 -10.19 8.63
N PHE A 30 -3.32 -9.04 8.06
CA PHE A 30 -4.14 -7.84 8.11
C PHE A 30 -5.43 -7.99 7.28
N GLY A 31 -5.37 -8.67 6.13
CA GLY A 31 -6.51 -8.92 5.26
C GLY A 31 -7.57 -9.82 5.90
N ILE A 32 -7.17 -10.76 6.75
CA ILE A 32 -8.08 -11.64 7.50
C ILE A 32 -8.63 -10.92 8.73
N THR A 33 -7.76 -10.30 9.52
CA THR A 33 -8.15 -9.71 10.80
C THR A 33 -8.99 -8.44 10.66
N THR A 34 -8.80 -7.66 9.59
CA THR A 34 -9.60 -6.46 9.36
C THR A 34 -11.09 -6.76 9.18
N PRO A 35 -11.53 -7.61 8.24
CA PRO A 35 -12.94 -7.89 8.08
C PRO A 35 -13.56 -8.70 9.22
N LEU A 36 -12.78 -9.52 9.91
CA LEU A 36 -13.28 -10.35 11.01
C LEU A 36 -13.50 -9.57 12.30
N PHE A 37 -12.57 -8.70 12.65
CA PHE A 37 -12.54 -8.05 13.96
C PHE A 37 -12.62 -6.53 13.87
N VAL A 38 -11.76 -5.90 13.05
CA VAL A 38 -11.53 -4.45 13.10
C VAL A 38 -12.70 -3.66 12.51
N LYS A 39 -13.38 -4.19 11.51
CA LYS A 39 -14.54 -3.50 10.89
C LYS A 39 -15.65 -3.17 11.91
N TRP A 40 -15.80 -3.97 12.95
CA TRP A 40 -16.80 -3.79 13.99
C TRP A 40 -16.48 -2.67 14.97
N LEU A 41 -15.21 -2.25 15.03
CA LEU A 41 -14.73 -1.14 15.86
C LEU A 41 -14.94 0.23 15.18
N GLY A 42 -15.44 0.24 13.94
CA GLY A 42 -15.77 1.44 13.18
C GLY A 42 -14.65 1.94 12.26
N TYR A 43 -15.00 2.94 11.45
CA TYR A 43 -14.16 3.46 10.36
C TYR A 43 -12.76 3.92 10.83
N ARG A 44 -12.69 4.67 11.95
CA ARG A 44 -11.41 5.18 12.47
C ARG A 44 -10.45 4.06 12.85
N ALA A 45 -10.97 2.98 13.43
CA ALA A 45 -10.17 1.81 13.78
C ALA A 45 -9.66 1.10 12.52
N CYS A 46 -10.49 0.97 11.48
CA CYS A 46 -10.08 0.41 10.19
C CYS A 46 -8.95 1.24 9.56
N VAL A 47 -9.09 2.55 9.50
CA VAL A 47 -8.05 3.46 8.96
C VAL A 47 -6.75 3.33 9.75
N PHE A 48 -6.82 3.35 11.08
CA PHE A 48 -5.65 3.18 11.94
C PHE A 48 -4.97 1.82 11.67
N TYR A 49 -5.75 0.75 11.63
CA TYR A 49 -5.23 -0.60 11.46
C TYR A 49 -4.57 -0.82 10.08
N ILE A 50 -5.17 -0.29 9.01
CA ILE A 50 -4.58 -0.33 7.68
C ILE A 50 -3.29 0.52 7.63
N ASN A 51 -3.22 1.63 8.35
CA ASN A 51 -2.00 2.42 8.44
C ASN A 51 -0.89 1.70 9.22
N VAL A 52 -1.23 0.86 10.21
CA VAL A 52 -0.27 -0.03 10.84
C VAL A 52 0.28 -1.04 9.83
N TRP A 53 -0.57 -1.62 8.97
CA TRP A 53 -0.14 -2.48 7.87
C TRP A 53 0.77 -1.75 6.89
N ASN A 54 0.39 -0.56 6.39
CA ASN A 54 1.19 0.26 5.49
C ASN A 54 2.59 0.53 6.08
N ARG A 55 2.64 0.95 7.35
CA ARG A 55 3.90 1.19 8.07
C ARG A 55 4.74 -0.08 8.18
N SER A 56 4.12 -1.22 8.49
CA SER A 56 4.81 -2.50 8.60
C SER A 56 5.44 -2.93 7.28
N VAL A 57 4.73 -2.75 6.15
CA VAL A 57 5.26 -3.03 4.80
C VAL A 57 6.46 -2.14 4.49
N ILE A 58 6.39 -0.84 4.78
CA ILE A 58 7.51 0.10 4.54
C ILE A 58 8.72 -0.25 5.42
N VAL A 59 8.52 -0.57 6.69
CA VAL A 59 9.59 -1.00 7.59
C VAL A 59 10.20 -2.31 7.10
N TRP A 60 9.37 -3.27 6.70
CA TRP A 60 9.82 -4.54 6.16
C TRP A 60 10.66 -4.38 4.87
N LEU A 61 10.23 -3.50 3.96
CA LEU A 61 10.97 -3.16 2.76
C LEU A 61 12.35 -2.53 3.10
N ARG A 62 12.39 -1.66 4.10
CA ARG A 62 13.65 -1.07 4.59
C ARG A 62 14.60 -2.12 5.14
N LEU A 63 14.09 -3.05 5.96
CA LEU A 63 14.91 -4.09 6.60
C LEU A 63 15.44 -5.11 5.59
N THR A 64 14.60 -5.54 4.65
CA THR A 64 14.93 -6.59 3.68
C THR A 64 15.70 -6.06 2.49
N CYS A 65 15.22 -4.98 1.87
CA CYS A 65 15.78 -4.42 0.64
C CYS A 65 16.68 -3.20 0.86
N GLY A 66 16.67 -2.62 2.07
CA GLY A 66 17.48 -1.44 2.40
C GLY A 66 16.96 -0.14 1.79
N VAL A 67 15.72 -0.13 1.30
CA VAL A 67 15.09 1.06 0.71
C VAL A 67 14.87 2.11 1.80
N ARG A 68 15.38 3.31 1.54
CA ARG A 68 15.18 4.48 2.41
C ARG A 68 14.49 5.57 1.62
N TYR A 69 13.71 6.39 2.31
CA TYR A 69 13.05 7.56 1.74
C TYR A 69 13.29 8.79 2.61
N ARG A 70 13.18 9.95 1.99
CA ARG A 70 13.18 11.24 2.66
C ARG A 70 11.92 12.00 2.25
N VAL A 71 11.30 12.67 3.19
CA VAL A 71 10.11 13.49 2.94
C VAL A 71 10.50 14.94 3.16
N GLU A 72 10.19 15.78 2.20
CA GLU A 72 10.42 17.21 2.25
C GLU A 72 9.10 17.94 1.95
N GLY A 73 8.89 19.11 2.52
CA GLY A 73 7.74 19.94 2.23
C GLY A 73 6.45 19.57 2.97
N LEU A 74 6.52 18.77 4.06
CA LEU A 74 5.33 18.46 4.86
C LEU A 74 4.66 19.74 5.43
N GLU A 75 5.45 20.77 5.66
CA GLU A 75 5.01 22.09 6.12
C GLU A 75 4.14 22.83 5.11
N ASN A 76 4.19 22.43 3.84
CA ASN A 76 3.40 23.03 2.75
C ASN A 76 2.01 22.37 2.58
N ILE A 77 1.68 21.36 3.39
CA ILE A 77 0.37 20.71 3.32
C ILE A 77 -0.70 21.71 3.75
N PRO A 78 -1.70 22.03 2.88
CA PRO A 78 -2.75 22.97 3.21
C PRO A 78 -3.71 22.39 4.27
N THR A 79 -4.52 23.26 4.85
CA THR A 79 -5.65 22.82 5.68
C THR A 79 -6.71 22.13 4.84
N LEU A 80 -7.32 21.09 5.38
CA LEU A 80 -8.39 20.32 4.70
C LEU A 80 -9.59 21.24 4.31
N PRO A 81 -10.29 20.93 3.21
CA PRO A 81 -10.12 19.77 2.32
C PRO A 81 -9.16 20.03 1.14
N TYR A 82 -8.46 19.00 0.66
CA TYR A 82 -7.60 19.08 -0.53
C TYR A 82 -7.55 17.73 -1.29
N VAL A 83 -7.11 17.77 -2.54
CA VAL A 83 -6.90 16.59 -3.39
C VAL A 83 -5.41 16.40 -3.57
N ILE A 84 -4.96 15.15 -3.36
CA ILE A 84 -3.56 14.76 -3.57
C ILE A 84 -3.43 14.16 -4.97
N VAL A 85 -2.61 14.79 -5.80
CA VAL A 85 -2.23 14.26 -7.11
C VAL A 85 -0.77 13.85 -7.05
N ALA A 86 -0.51 12.55 -7.11
CA ALA A 86 0.82 11.99 -7.04
C ALA A 86 1.20 11.31 -8.34
N LYS A 87 2.47 11.45 -8.76
CA LYS A 87 3.02 10.68 -9.87
C LYS A 87 3.18 9.23 -9.42
N HIS A 88 2.39 8.34 -10.00
CA HIS A 88 2.40 6.92 -9.65
C HIS A 88 3.48 6.17 -10.44
N GLN A 89 4.62 5.92 -9.80
CA GLN A 89 5.79 5.24 -10.40
C GLN A 89 6.00 3.83 -9.86
N SER A 90 5.49 3.53 -8.66
CA SER A 90 5.59 2.22 -8.03
C SER A 90 4.43 1.99 -7.05
N GLU A 91 4.27 0.77 -6.56
CA GLU A 91 3.28 0.47 -5.52
C GLU A 91 3.63 1.12 -4.16
N TRP A 92 4.87 1.57 -3.98
CA TRP A 92 5.35 2.14 -2.73
C TRP A 92 4.57 3.41 -2.33
N GLU A 93 4.25 4.27 -3.30
CA GLU A 93 3.49 5.50 -3.03
C GLU A 93 2.12 5.20 -2.43
N THR A 94 1.49 4.10 -2.82
CA THR A 94 0.17 3.70 -2.31
C THR A 94 0.20 3.44 -0.81
N PHE A 95 1.26 2.83 -0.31
CA PHE A 95 1.45 2.61 1.13
C PHE A 95 1.84 3.88 1.86
N PHE A 96 2.76 4.65 1.25
CA PHE A 96 3.35 5.82 1.89
C PHE A 96 2.36 6.96 2.04
N LEU A 97 1.62 7.33 0.98
CA LEU A 97 0.73 8.49 0.97
C LEU A 97 -0.38 8.41 2.02
N GLN A 98 -0.77 7.21 2.42
CA GLN A 98 -1.76 7.05 3.47
C GLN A 98 -1.26 7.43 4.87
N LEU A 99 0.03 7.51 5.10
CA LEU A 99 0.60 7.80 6.41
C LEU A 99 0.57 9.29 6.77
N PRO A 100 1.13 10.21 5.94
CA PRO A 100 1.15 11.64 6.26
C PRO A 100 -0.22 12.32 6.03
N PHE A 101 -1.11 11.75 5.22
CA PHE A 101 -2.37 12.37 4.83
C PHE A 101 -3.62 11.70 5.43
N THR A 102 -3.46 10.99 6.53
CA THR A 102 -4.56 10.27 7.22
C THR A 102 -5.58 11.23 7.85
N PRO A 103 -6.89 10.99 7.66
CA PRO A 103 -7.51 9.98 6.79
C PRO A 103 -7.55 10.41 5.32
N VAL A 104 -7.18 9.53 4.41
CA VAL A 104 -7.22 9.77 2.97
C VAL A 104 -8.16 8.79 2.29
N CYS A 105 -8.98 9.29 1.36
CA CYS A 105 -9.81 8.46 0.49
C CYS A 105 -9.06 8.22 -0.83
N THR A 106 -8.69 6.98 -1.09
CA THR A 106 -7.92 6.61 -2.28
C THR A 106 -8.82 6.22 -3.43
N ILE A 107 -8.50 6.71 -4.63
CA ILE A 107 -9.12 6.25 -5.87
C ILE A 107 -8.38 5.01 -6.36
N LEU A 108 -9.12 3.93 -6.63
CA LEU A 108 -8.54 2.66 -7.07
C LEU A 108 -9.39 1.95 -8.12
N LYS A 109 -8.81 0.93 -8.75
CA LYS A 109 -9.53 0.05 -9.66
C LYS A 109 -10.51 -0.84 -8.90
N GLN A 110 -11.74 -0.98 -9.42
CA GLN A 110 -12.78 -1.80 -8.81
C GLN A 110 -12.36 -3.26 -8.65
N GLU A 111 -11.57 -3.80 -9.58
CA GLU A 111 -11.09 -5.19 -9.54
C GLU A 111 -10.22 -5.49 -8.31
N LEU A 112 -9.56 -4.47 -7.74
CA LEU A 112 -8.76 -4.65 -6.51
C LEU A 112 -9.62 -5.02 -5.30
N LEU A 113 -10.88 -4.59 -5.27
CA LEU A 113 -11.81 -4.94 -4.19
C LEU A 113 -12.29 -6.40 -4.29
N GLN A 114 -12.12 -7.04 -5.45
CA GLN A 114 -12.50 -8.43 -5.68
C GLN A 114 -11.41 -9.42 -5.25
N ILE A 115 -10.18 -8.94 -5.00
CA ILE A 115 -9.07 -9.79 -4.53
C ILE A 115 -9.40 -10.30 -3.12
N PRO A 116 -9.52 -11.63 -2.93
CA PRO A 116 -9.82 -12.19 -1.62
C PRO A 116 -8.83 -11.70 -0.55
N LEU A 117 -9.33 -11.47 0.66
CA LEU A 117 -8.60 -10.99 1.83
C LEU A 117 -8.08 -9.55 1.69
N PHE A 118 -7.31 -9.26 0.65
CA PHE A 118 -6.79 -7.91 0.39
C PHE A 118 -7.91 -6.90 0.11
N GLY A 119 -8.78 -7.21 -0.85
CA GLY A 119 -9.90 -6.36 -1.23
C GLY A 119 -10.92 -6.18 -0.09
N TRP A 120 -11.13 -7.20 0.71
CA TRP A 120 -12.02 -7.13 1.87
C TRP A 120 -11.50 -6.18 2.95
N GLY A 121 -10.18 -6.21 3.22
CA GLY A 121 -9.56 -5.25 4.11
C GLY A 121 -9.64 -3.83 3.55
N LEU A 122 -9.32 -3.68 2.26
CA LEU A 122 -9.33 -2.38 1.57
C LEU A 122 -10.72 -1.75 1.51
N ALA A 123 -11.78 -2.54 1.33
CA ALA A 123 -13.16 -2.06 1.31
C ALA A 123 -13.58 -1.40 2.63
N THR A 124 -12.97 -1.75 3.77
CA THR A 124 -13.32 -1.18 5.08
C THR A 124 -12.96 0.29 5.22
N VAL A 125 -12.01 0.80 4.43
CA VAL A 125 -11.63 2.22 4.41
C VAL A 125 -12.38 3.03 3.35
N LYS A 126 -13.40 2.44 2.71
CA LYS A 126 -14.31 3.09 1.78
C LYS A 126 -13.59 3.87 0.66
N PRO A 127 -12.72 3.21 -0.12
CA PRO A 127 -12.07 3.86 -1.25
C PRO A 127 -13.07 4.19 -2.36
N ILE A 128 -12.72 5.12 -3.25
CA ILE A 128 -13.48 5.40 -4.46
C ILE A 128 -13.06 4.40 -5.54
N ALA A 129 -13.91 3.43 -5.82
CA ALA A 129 -13.68 2.42 -6.84
C ALA A 129 -14.10 2.93 -8.22
N ILE A 130 -13.20 2.83 -9.22
CA ILE A 130 -13.48 3.22 -10.60
C ILE A 130 -13.46 1.97 -11.48
N ASP A 131 -14.55 1.78 -12.23
CA ASP A 131 -14.60 0.85 -13.34
C ASP A 131 -14.00 1.52 -14.59
N ARG A 132 -12.85 1.00 -15.04
CA ARG A 132 -12.17 1.50 -16.25
C ARG A 132 -12.67 0.83 -17.53
N SER A 133 -13.45 -0.24 -17.45
CA SER A 133 -14.01 -0.92 -18.63
C SER A 133 -15.08 -0.06 -19.29
N ALA A 134 -15.95 0.57 -18.51
CA ALA A 134 -16.98 1.49 -18.99
C ALA A 134 -16.41 2.71 -19.76
N GLN A 135 -15.21 3.13 -19.44
CA GLN A 135 -14.57 4.28 -20.10
C GLN A 135 -14.01 3.92 -21.49
N ARG A 136 -13.76 2.64 -21.77
CA ARG A 136 -13.31 2.15 -23.08
C ARG A 136 -14.45 1.98 -24.08
N GLU A 137 -15.67 1.80 -23.61
CA GLU A 137 -16.85 1.66 -24.46
C GLU A 137 -17.45 3.04 -24.86
N ALA A 138 -17.02 4.12 -24.20
CA ALA A 138 -17.50 5.48 -24.46
C ALA A 138 -16.60 6.29 -25.41
N LEU A 139 -15.53 5.70 -25.95
CA LEU A 139 -14.61 6.28 -26.95
C LEU A 139 -14.69 5.52 -28.27
#